data_9e28254945211b131e6bc6bb5e986cc0
#
_entry.id   9e28254945211b131e6bc6bb5e986cc0
#
_cell.length_a   1.000
_cell.length_b   1.000
_cell.length_c   1.000
_cell.angle_alpha   90.00
_cell.angle_beta   90.00
_cell.angle_gamma   90.00
#
_symmetry.space_group_name_H-M   'P 1'
#
loop_
_entity.id
_entity.type
_entity.pdbx_description
1 polymer ?
#
loop_
_entity_poly.entity_id
_entity_poly.type
_entity_poly.pdbx_seq_one_letter_code
_entity_poly.pdbx_strand_id
1 'polypeptide(L)'
;MPSFHYDSPATDEQWQAYYQFRWQQLRRPFGLALGTERDALEDQAYHRICLTEDNSIIGIGRIHYETIKAQQLSARIRYMAVAAEFQGLGIGRELVTQLVADARKRGVADCYLHAREEACGFYQALGFELKEGIQSELDHPHFLMQMRLD
;
A
#
# COMPACT_ATOMS: atom_id res chain seq x y z
N MET A 1 18.59 -10.87 -15.02
CA MET A 1 17.37 -10.23 -14.44
C MET A 1 17.27 -10.55 -12.97
N PRO A 2 17.11 -9.56 -12.11
CA PRO A 2 16.84 -9.85 -10.71
C PRO A 2 15.53 -10.62 -10.55
N SER A 3 15.53 -11.56 -9.65
CA SER A 3 14.36 -12.37 -9.37
C SER A 3 13.74 -11.92 -8.05
N PHE A 4 12.44 -11.65 -8.08
CA PHE A 4 11.70 -11.21 -6.90
C PHE A 4 10.57 -12.20 -6.64
N HIS A 5 10.21 -12.32 -5.38
CA HIS A 5 8.98 -13.03 -5.06
C HIS A 5 8.13 -12.23 -4.08
N TYR A 6 6.85 -12.52 -4.07
CA TYR A 6 5.84 -11.77 -3.34
C TYR A 6 5.16 -12.69 -2.34
N ASP A 7 4.91 -12.19 -1.14
CA ASP A 7 4.32 -12.97 -0.08
C ASP A 7 3.67 -12.04 0.93
N SER A 8 3.03 -12.62 1.92
CA SER A 8 2.60 -11.89 3.11
C SER A 8 3.59 -12.18 4.23
N PRO A 9 3.81 -11.22 5.17
CA PRO A 9 4.65 -11.53 6.32
C PRO A 9 4.09 -12.73 7.08
N ALA A 10 4.94 -13.65 7.49
CA ALA A 10 4.51 -14.90 8.12
C ALA A 10 5.15 -15.13 9.48
N THR A 11 6.42 -14.81 9.65
CA THR A 11 7.14 -15.02 10.91
C THR A 11 7.23 -13.72 11.70
N ASP A 12 7.52 -13.82 12.99
CA ASP A 12 7.72 -12.62 13.82
C ASP A 12 8.84 -11.76 13.25
N GLU A 13 9.91 -12.37 12.75
CA GLU A 13 11.02 -11.64 12.15
C GLU A 13 10.58 -10.89 10.88
N GLN A 14 9.74 -11.55 10.06
CA GLN A 14 9.23 -10.90 8.85
C GLN A 14 8.30 -9.74 9.19
N TRP A 15 7.45 -9.88 10.21
CA TRP A 15 6.59 -8.79 10.66
C TRP A 15 7.41 -7.61 11.17
N GLN A 16 8.47 -7.87 11.96
CA GLN A 16 9.35 -6.82 12.43
C GLN A 16 10.06 -6.11 11.27
N ALA A 17 10.59 -6.88 10.33
CA ALA A 17 11.27 -6.32 9.16
C ALA A 17 10.29 -5.51 8.29
N TYR A 18 9.06 -5.96 8.14
CA TYR A 18 8.01 -5.30 7.41
C TYR A 18 7.67 -3.93 8.02
N TYR A 19 7.43 -3.88 9.33
CA TYR A 19 7.13 -2.61 10.00
C TYR A 19 8.33 -1.69 10.03
N GLN A 20 9.54 -2.23 10.18
CA GLN A 20 10.77 -1.45 10.12
C GLN A 20 10.93 -0.79 8.75
N PHE A 21 10.72 -1.55 7.69
CA PHE A 21 10.77 -1.03 6.31
C PHE A 21 9.72 0.05 6.09
N ARG A 22 8.49 -0.18 6.56
CA ARG A 22 7.41 0.81 6.44
C ARG A 22 7.79 2.12 7.13
N TRP A 23 8.33 2.02 8.35
CA TRP A 23 8.76 3.21 9.08
C TRP A 23 9.89 3.94 8.34
N GLN A 24 10.91 3.23 7.91
CA GLN A 24 12.05 3.81 7.20
C GLN A 24 11.63 4.54 5.93
N GLN A 25 10.67 4.01 5.20
CA GLN A 25 10.25 4.57 3.93
C GLN A 25 9.21 5.67 4.07
N LEU A 26 8.30 5.55 5.02
CA LEU A 26 7.10 6.39 5.05
C LEU A 26 7.00 7.31 6.26
N ARG A 27 7.78 7.12 7.29
CA ARG A 27 7.70 7.94 8.50
C ARG A 27 9.01 8.62 8.85
N ARG A 28 10.11 7.89 8.81
CA ARG A 28 11.41 8.45 9.11
C ARG A 28 11.76 9.70 8.28
N PRO A 29 11.47 9.73 6.96
CA PRO A 29 11.80 10.93 6.17
C PRO A 29 11.09 12.20 6.64
N PHE A 30 9.98 12.06 7.40
CA PHE A 30 9.22 13.18 7.94
C PHE A 30 9.54 13.42 9.41
N GLY A 31 10.56 12.77 9.96
CA GLY A 31 10.97 12.95 11.35
C GLY A 31 10.03 12.31 12.38
N LEU A 32 9.21 11.36 11.96
CA LEU A 32 8.23 10.73 12.84
C LEU A 32 8.82 9.53 13.57
N ALA A 33 8.41 9.35 14.82
CA ALA A 33 8.97 8.32 15.70
C ALA A 33 8.60 6.91 15.26
N LEU A 34 9.45 5.96 15.64
CA LEU A 34 9.16 4.54 15.46
C LEU A 34 7.85 4.19 16.20
N GLY A 35 6.98 3.45 15.52
CA GLY A 35 5.64 3.13 16.01
C GLY A 35 4.54 3.88 15.28
N THR A 36 4.85 5.04 14.69
CA THR A 36 3.87 5.84 13.95
C THR A 36 3.48 5.20 12.61
N GLU A 37 4.20 4.18 12.18
CA GLU A 37 3.91 3.48 10.93
C GLU A 37 2.71 2.53 11.04
N ARG A 38 2.19 2.28 12.25
CA ARG A 38 1.12 1.30 12.48
C ARG A 38 -0.18 2.00 12.86
N ASP A 39 -1.31 1.37 12.50
CA ASP A 39 -2.62 1.83 12.92
C ASP A 39 -3.40 0.68 13.55
N ALA A 40 -4.67 0.90 13.90
CA ALA A 40 -5.49 -0.09 14.60
C ALA A 40 -5.99 -1.22 13.70
N LEU A 41 -5.72 -1.14 12.38
CA LEU A 41 -6.28 -2.07 11.40
C LEU A 41 -5.28 -3.12 10.93
N GLU A 42 -4.09 -3.18 11.52
CA GLU A 42 -3.05 -4.10 11.04
C GLU A 42 -3.50 -5.56 11.04
N ASP A 43 -4.16 -5.99 12.10
CA ASP A 43 -4.57 -7.39 12.24
C ASP A 43 -5.68 -7.80 11.27
N GLN A 44 -6.42 -6.83 10.73
CA GLN A 44 -7.55 -7.07 9.83
C GLN A 44 -7.20 -6.83 8.38
N ALA A 45 -5.99 -6.38 8.10
CA ALA A 45 -5.57 -6.00 6.76
C ALA A 45 -4.89 -7.17 6.04
N TYR A 46 -4.87 -7.09 4.71
CA TYR A 46 -4.09 -7.98 3.87
C TYR A 46 -2.79 -7.26 3.51
N HIS A 47 -1.67 -7.89 3.82
CA HIS A 47 -0.34 -7.30 3.66
C HIS A 47 0.43 -8.04 2.59
N ARG A 48 1.15 -7.30 1.75
CA ARG A 48 2.04 -7.92 0.76
C ARG A 48 3.43 -7.33 0.87
N ILE A 49 4.42 -8.20 0.66
CA ILE A 49 5.83 -7.82 0.63
C ILE A 49 6.45 -8.35 -0.67
N CYS A 50 7.43 -7.61 -1.16
CA CYS A 50 8.29 -8.06 -2.25
C CYS A 50 9.66 -8.37 -1.68
N LEU A 51 10.18 -9.54 -1.97
CA LEU A 51 11.43 -10.07 -1.43
C LEU A 51 12.43 -10.33 -2.54
N THR A 52 13.69 -10.05 -2.26
CA THR A 52 14.80 -10.49 -3.11
C THR A 52 15.10 -11.96 -2.87
N GLU A 53 16.05 -12.51 -3.64
CA GLU A 53 16.45 -13.91 -3.48
C GLU A 53 17.01 -14.22 -2.08
N ASP A 54 17.63 -13.23 -1.44
CA ASP A 54 18.14 -13.39 -0.08
C ASP A 54 17.11 -13.02 0.99
N ASN A 55 15.85 -12.91 0.60
CA ASN A 55 14.72 -12.62 1.50
C ASN A 55 14.73 -11.23 2.16
N SER A 56 15.39 -10.27 1.50
CA SER A 56 15.32 -8.87 1.94
C SER A 56 14.04 -8.23 1.42
N ILE A 57 13.34 -7.49 2.29
CA ILE A 57 12.13 -6.76 1.90
C ILE A 57 12.53 -5.49 1.16
N ILE A 58 12.01 -5.33 -0.06
CA ILE A 58 12.29 -4.17 -0.91
C ILE A 58 11.04 -3.46 -1.38
N GLY A 59 9.87 -4.00 -1.09
CA GLY A 59 8.59 -3.38 -1.42
C GLY A 59 7.51 -3.87 -0.49
N ILE A 60 6.54 -3.01 -0.20
CA ILE A 60 5.43 -3.32 0.70
C ILE A 60 4.14 -2.69 0.22
N GLY A 61 3.02 -3.24 0.67
CA GLY A 61 1.72 -2.64 0.49
C GLY A 61 0.69 -3.30 1.40
N ARG A 62 -0.38 -2.55 1.67
CA ARG A 62 -1.46 -3.03 2.53
C ARG A 62 -2.80 -2.61 1.97
N ILE A 63 -3.79 -3.49 2.07
CA ILE A 63 -5.18 -3.17 1.80
C ILE A 63 -6.01 -3.58 3.01
N HIS A 64 -6.96 -2.74 3.40
CA HIS A 64 -7.92 -3.08 4.45
C HIS A 64 -9.33 -2.76 3.97
N TYR A 65 -10.32 -3.25 4.69
CA TYR A 65 -11.71 -3.16 4.28
C TYR A 65 -12.50 -2.40 5.33
N GLU A 66 -13.31 -1.47 4.87
CA GLU A 66 -14.12 -0.59 5.70
C GLU A 66 -15.58 -0.76 5.37
N THR A 67 -16.43 -0.80 6.40
CA THR A 67 -17.87 -0.76 6.17
C THR A 67 -18.29 0.70 6.05
N ILE A 68 -18.84 1.03 4.90
CA ILE A 68 -19.44 2.33 4.67
C ILE A 68 -20.97 2.18 4.75
N LYS A 69 -21.74 3.04 4.12
CA LYS A 69 -23.19 3.06 4.23
C LYS A 69 -23.82 1.70 3.93
N ALA A 70 -24.86 1.33 4.69
CA ALA A 70 -25.74 0.18 4.41
C ALA A 70 -24.96 -1.14 4.29
N GLN A 71 -23.95 -1.34 5.14
CA GLN A 71 -23.14 -2.55 5.19
C GLN A 71 -22.32 -2.80 3.91
N GLN A 72 -22.18 -1.79 3.08
CA GLN A 72 -21.34 -1.89 1.89
C GLN A 72 -19.87 -1.79 2.28
N LEU A 73 -19.06 -2.73 1.80
CA LEU A 73 -17.62 -2.71 2.01
C LEU A 73 -16.91 -1.86 0.97
N SER A 74 -15.91 -1.12 1.41
CA SER A 74 -14.97 -0.41 0.56
C SER A 74 -13.56 -0.86 0.93
N ALA A 75 -12.67 -0.91 -0.04
CA ALA A 75 -11.27 -1.26 0.18
C ALA A 75 -10.41 0.00 0.15
N ARG A 76 -9.41 0.06 1.03
CA ARG A 76 -8.44 1.15 1.04
C ARG A 76 -7.03 0.59 0.97
N ILE A 77 -6.25 1.05 0.00
CA ILE A 77 -4.83 0.75 -0.09
C ILE A 77 -4.05 1.81 0.68
N ARG A 78 -3.09 1.35 1.47
CA ARG A 78 -2.27 2.22 2.31
C ARG A 78 -0.87 1.63 2.45
N TYR A 79 0.08 2.49 2.79
CA TYR A 79 1.45 2.09 3.12
C TYR A 79 2.16 1.38 1.96
N MET A 80 2.03 1.96 0.76
CA MET A 80 2.77 1.49 -0.41
C MET A 80 4.16 2.12 -0.43
N ALA A 81 5.18 1.29 -0.57
CA ALA A 81 6.55 1.78 -0.70
C ALA A 81 7.42 0.77 -1.41
N VAL A 82 8.35 1.25 -2.23
CA VAL A 82 9.38 0.45 -2.87
C VAL A 82 10.71 1.14 -2.61
N ALA A 83 11.73 0.38 -2.20
CA ALA A 83 13.06 0.92 -1.97
C ALA A 83 13.57 1.64 -3.22
N ALA A 84 14.25 2.78 -3.01
CA ALA A 84 14.64 3.67 -4.12
C ALA A 84 15.42 2.94 -5.22
N GLU A 85 16.36 2.07 -4.85
CA GLU A 85 17.20 1.36 -5.81
C GLU A 85 16.45 0.30 -6.62
N PHE A 86 15.23 -0.04 -6.22
CA PHE A 86 14.40 -1.04 -6.90
C PHE A 86 13.18 -0.43 -7.60
N GLN A 87 13.06 0.89 -7.63
CA GLN A 87 11.97 1.57 -8.34
C GLN A 87 12.17 1.45 -9.85
N GLY A 88 11.05 1.52 -10.59
CA GLY A 88 11.09 1.40 -12.04
C GLY A 88 11.17 -0.02 -12.58
N LEU A 89 11.05 -1.02 -11.73
CA LEU A 89 11.12 -2.44 -12.11
C LEU A 89 9.75 -3.14 -12.09
N GLY A 90 8.68 -2.40 -11.86
CA GLY A 90 7.32 -2.95 -11.85
C GLY A 90 6.88 -3.53 -10.52
N ILE A 91 7.67 -3.37 -9.45
CA ILE A 91 7.35 -3.95 -8.14
C ILE A 91 6.11 -3.31 -7.54
N GLY A 92 6.03 -1.97 -7.55
CA GLY A 92 4.86 -1.27 -7.03
C GLY A 92 3.59 -1.65 -7.77
N ARG A 93 3.67 -1.75 -9.10
CA ARG A 93 2.55 -2.18 -9.94
C ARG A 93 2.08 -3.58 -9.55
N GLU A 94 3.00 -4.51 -9.36
CA GLU A 94 2.66 -5.88 -8.99
C GLU A 94 2.02 -5.93 -7.60
N LEU A 95 2.55 -5.17 -6.64
CA LEU A 95 1.97 -5.10 -5.31
C LEU A 95 0.53 -4.58 -5.35
N VAL A 96 0.27 -3.49 -6.05
CA VAL A 96 -1.09 -2.95 -6.18
C VAL A 96 -2.00 -3.96 -6.86
N THR A 97 -1.51 -4.61 -7.91
CA THR A 97 -2.28 -5.62 -8.64
C THR A 97 -2.73 -6.76 -7.71
N GLN A 98 -1.83 -7.23 -6.85
CA GLN A 98 -2.15 -8.29 -5.90
C GLN A 98 -3.14 -7.83 -4.83
N LEU A 99 -3.00 -6.61 -4.33
CA LEU A 99 -3.92 -6.06 -3.35
C LEU A 99 -5.33 -5.89 -3.94
N VAL A 100 -5.42 -5.34 -5.14
CA VAL A 100 -6.70 -5.15 -5.83
C VAL A 100 -7.35 -6.52 -6.14
N ALA A 101 -6.54 -7.53 -6.48
CA ALA A 101 -7.06 -8.88 -6.71
C ALA A 101 -7.72 -9.46 -5.46
N ASP A 102 -7.16 -9.19 -4.27
CA ASP A 102 -7.78 -9.61 -3.01
C ASP A 102 -9.14 -8.95 -2.82
N ALA A 103 -9.25 -7.65 -3.13
CA ALA A 103 -10.52 -6.94 -3.02
C ALA A 103 -11.57 -7.50 -3.98
N ARG A 104 -11.18 -7.79 -5.22
CA ARG A 104 -12.10 -8.41 -6.18
C ARG A 104 -12.57 -9.78 -5.71
N LYS A 105 -11.67 -10.57 -5.16
CA LYS A 105 -11.99 -11.89 -4.63
C LYS A 105 -13.00 -11.82 -3.49
N ARG A 106 -12.96 -10.75 -2.71
CA ARG A 106 -13.92 -10.52 -1.62
C ARG A 106 -15.24 -9.90 -2.09
N GLY A 107 -15.36 -9.59 -3.37
CA GLY A 107 -16.58 -9.00 -3.92
C GLY A 107 -16.78 -7.53 -3.57
N VAL A 108 -15.70 -6.83 -3.23
CA VAL A 108 -15.77 -5.40 -2.90
C VAL A 108 -15.96 -4.60 -4.19
N ALA A 109 -16.87 -3.61 -4.15
CA ALA A 109 -17.26 -2.87 -5.34
C ALA A 109 -16.25 -1.80 -5.75
N ASP A 110 -15.51 -1.23 -4.79
CA ASP A 110 -14.55 -0.17 -5.09
C ASP A 110 -13.35 -0.21 -4.16
N CYS A 111 -12.30 0.45 -4.63
CA CYS A 111 -11.04 0.58 -3.89
C CYS A 111 -10.59 2.02 -3.99
N TYR A 112 -10.13 2.59 -2.89
CA TYR A 112 -9.62 3.95 -2.88
C TYR A 112 -8.28 4.03 -2.16
N LEU A 113 -7.59 5.14 -2.40
CA LEU A 113 -6.35 5.46 -1.71
C LEU A 113 -6.15 6.98 -1.70
N HIS A 114 -5.24 7.39 -0.85
CA HIS A 114 -4.81 8.79 -0.79
C HIS A 114 -3.37 8.84 -1.32
N ALA A 115 -3.18 9.44 -2.49
CA ALA A 115 -1.89 9.47 -3.16
C ALA A 115 -1.24 10.83 -3.03
N ARG A 116 0.08 10.85 -2.82
CA ARG A 116 0.84 12.09 -2.96
C ARG A 116 0.83 12.52 -4.43
N GLU A 117 0.99 13.82 -4.66
CA GLU A 117 0.91 14.39 -6.01
C GLU A 117 1.79 13.65 -7.01
N GLU A 118 3.04 13.38 -6.64
CA GLU A 118 4.01 12.73 -7.52
C GLU A 118 3.67 11.25 -7.82
N ALA A 119 2.76 10.64 -7.05
CA ALA A 119 2.34 9.26 -7.26
C ALA A 119 1.04 9.15 -8.06
N CYS A 120 0.33 10.26 -8.29
CA CYS A 120 -0.98 10.20 -8.98
C CYS A 120 -0.88 9.58 -10.37
N GLY A 121 0.15 9.92 -11.14
CA GLY A 121 0.34 9.34 -12.48
C GLY A 121 0.51 7.83 -12.44
N PHE A 122 1.24 7.33 -11.44
CA PHE A 122 1.43 5.90 -11.25
C PHE A 122 0.09 5.19 -11.05
N TYR A 123 -0.75 5.72 -10.16
CA TYR A 123 -2.04 5.10 -9.87
C TYR A 123 -3.04 5.28 -11.02
N GLN A 124 -2.99 6.42 -11.72
CA GLN A 124 -3.83 6.61 -12.90
C GLN A 124 -3.53 5.55 -13.97
N ALA A 125 -2.26 5.24 -14.17
CA ALA A 125 -1.86 4.20 -15.13
C ALA A 125 -2.39 2.81 -14.74
N LEU A 126 -2.68 2.59 -13.46
CA LEU A 126 -3.22 1.33 -12.96
C LEU A 126 -4.76 1.30 -12.97
N GLY A 127 -5.41 2.39 -13.36
CA GLY A 127 -6.86 2.45 -13.47
C GLY A 127 -7.57 3.23 -12.37
N PHE A 128 -6.82 3.88 -11.47
CA PHE A 128 -7.44 4.75 -10.46
C PHE A 128 -7.76 6.10 -11.07
N GLU A 129 -8.92 6.63 -10.71
CA GLU A 129 -9.35 7.96 -11.14
C GLU A 129 -9.13 8.97 -10.02
N LEU A 130 -8.61 10.14 -10.39
CA LEU A 130 -8.46 11.26 -9.47
C LEU A 130 -9.83 11.81 -9.12
N LYS A 131 -10.14 11.92 -7.84
CA LYS A 131 -11.43 12.44 -7.37
C LYS A 131 -11.31 13.84 -6.79
N GLU A 132 -10.46 14.05 -5.79
CA GLU A 132 -10.32 15.36 -5.16
C GLU A 132 -9.01 15.46 -4.39
N GLY A 133 -8.58 16.70 -4.13
CA GLY A 133 -7.48 16.95 -3.21
C GLY A 133 -7.96 16.88 -1.77
N ILE A 134 -7.12 16.36 -0.90
CA ILE A 134 -7.40 16.25 0.53
C ILE A 134 -6.23 16.79 1.32
N GLN A 135 -6.51 17.25 2.53
CA GLN A 135 -5.46 17.71 3.44
C GLN A 135 -4.79 16.51 4.09
N SER A 136 -3.47 16.47 4.01
CA SER A 136 -2.67 15.41 4.61
C SER A 136 -2.28 15.78 6.04
N GLU A 137 -2.23 14.78 6.92
CA GLU A 137 -1.69 14.94 8.26
C GLU A 137 -0.17 15.20 8.26
N LEU A 138 0.50 15.01 7.12
CA LEU A 138 1.94 15.23 6.96
C LEU A 138 2.26 16.54 6.24
N ASP A 139 1.31 17.44 6.11
CA ASP A 139 1.45 18.74 5.43
C ASP A 139 1.87 18.64 3.98
N HIS A 140 1.55 17.52 3.32
CA HIS A 140 1.79 17.35 1.89
C HIS A 140 0.45 17.22 1.17
N PRO A 141 0.35 17.76 -0.07
CA PRO A 141 -0.87 17.55 -0.85
C PRO A 141 -1.09 16.07 -1.09
N HIS A 142 -2.28 15.60 -0.76
CA HIS A 142 -2.73 14.25 -1.08
C HIS A 142 -4.01 14.34 -1.90
N PHE A 143 -4.26 13.29 -2.67
CA PHE A 143 -5.40 13.24 -3.57
C PHE A 143 -6.13 11.93 -3.38
N LEU A 144 -7.45 12.02 -3.26
CA LEU A 144 -8.30 10.84 -3.23
C LEU A 144 -8.38 10.27 -4.64
N MET A 145 -8.03 8.99 -4.76
CA MET A 145 -8.12 8.26 -6.02
C MET A 145 -8.94 7.00 -5.81
N GLN A 146 -9.71 6.61 -6.81
CA GLN A 146 -10.67 5.52 -6.69
C GLN A 146 -10.71 4.68 -7.95
N MET A 147 -10.90 3.36 -7.76
CA MET A 147 -11.09 2.40 -8.83
C MET A 147 -12.35 1.58 -8.58
N ARG A 148 -13.21 1.46 -9.59
CA ARG A 148 -14.35 0.52 -9.55
C ARG A 148 -13.84 -0.88 -9.86
N LEU A 149 -14.30 -1.86 -9.10
CA LEU A 149 -13.81 -3.24 -9.19
C LEU A 149 -14.79 -4.18 -9.90
N ASP A 150 -16.00 -3.74 -10.13
CA ASP A 150 -17.03 -4.53 -10.82
C ASP A 150 -17.02 -4.35 -12.33
#